data_e2c240c4594b58f82409381cb68ff341
#
_entry.id   e2c240c4594b58f82409381cb68ff341
#
_cell.length_a   1.000
_cell.length_b   1.000
_cell.length_c   1.000
_cell.angle_alpha   90.00
_cell.angle_beta   90.00
_cell.angle_gamma   90.00
#
_symmetry.space_group_name_H-M   'P 1'
#
loop_
_entity.id
_entity.type
_entity.pdbx_description
1 polymer ?
#
loop_
_entity_poly.entity_id
_entity_poly.type
_entity_poly.pdbx_seq_one_letter_code
_entity_poly.pdbx_strand_id
1 'polypeptide(L)'
;MSGAKSSAADRPADVPARSDRQATLLCGLLVVLAAGFVATEAALVLPGHLLATQIADALLVLVLINIVPRDPAALSDRGAAAQSALRALALVPLIRVFALGLPTHGWSQAAGLLLVAIVVAAAALRMAPAVGVPRSRLLSTRLSPPHALAIVAGLGLGCAAYLADAPALWPQDAAPGDVVLALAAVTCAAIAQELVYRGILQLTFQRALGSIGVFVVSAVFAAAFLDAGSDALVLIYALAAFIFSRSVSRTGTLAGAIIGHVLLAAGAGAAWPSILGRVPPLELPQPMTSVVLSIAIGLAASAAHDATQRQP
;
A
#
# COMPACT_ATOMS: atom_id res chain seq x y z
N MET A 1 -0.94 -52.54 -41.07
CA MET A 1 -0.47 -51.48 -40.18
C MET A 1 -1.27 -50.22 -40.51
N SER A 2 -2.37 -50.03 -39.79
CA SER A 2 -3.33 -48.91 -40.00
C SER A 2 -2.95 -47.76 -39.03
N GLY A 3 -2.47 -46.67 -39.58
CA GLY A 3 -2.13 -45.45 -38.84
C GLY A 3 -3.40 -44.69 -38.46
N ALA A 4 -3.77 -44.75 -37.20
CA ALA A 4 -4.79 -43.89 -36.65
C ALA A 4 -4.31 -42.42 -36.67
N LYS A 5 -4.84 -41.61 -37.59
CA LYS A 5 -4.75 -40.15 -37.57
C LYS A 5 -5.58 -39.66 -36.37
N SER A 6 -4.89 -39.29 -35.31
CA SER A 6 -5.50 -38.57 -34.17
C SER A 6 -6.08 -37.26 -34.69
N SER A 7 -7.40 -37.13 -34.61
CA SER A 7 -8.15 -35.92 -34.93
C SER A 7 -7.83 -34.81 -33.90
N ALA A 8 -7.01 -33.86 -34.34
CA ALA A 8 -6.67 -32.65 -33.59
C ALA A 8 -7.76 -31.55 -33.69
N ALA A 9 -9.02 -31.93 -33.96
CA ALA A 9 -10.06 -31.01 -34.41
C ALA A 9 -11.25 -30.86 -33.46
N ASP A 10 -11.08 -30.87 -32.15
CA ASP A 10 -12.21 -30.52 -31.23
C ASP A 10 -11.72 -29.87 -29.94
N ARG A 11 -11.01 -28.74 -30.04
CA ARG A 11 -10.98 -27.77 -28.94
C ARG A 11 -11.99 -26.70 -29.31
N PRO A 12 -13.06 -26.51 -28.49
CA PRO A 12 -14.04 -25.48 -28.75
C PRO A 12 -13.36 -24.11 -28.75
N ALA A 13 -13.52 -23.36 -29.84
CA ALA A 13 -12.97 -22.02 -30.06
C ALA A 13 -13.44 -20.96 -29.04
N ASP A 14 -14.40 -21.29 -28.17
CA ASP A 14 -15.01 -20.36 -27.21
C ASP A 14 -14.27 -20.22 -25.86
N VAL A 15 -13.25 -21.06 -25.59
CA VAL A 15 -12.52 -21.03 -24.30
C VAL A 15 -11.70 -19.75 -24.10
N PRO A 16 -11.00 -19.19 -25.11
CA PRO A 16 -10.22 -17.95 -24.93
C PRO A 16 -11.09 -16.74 -24.57
N ALA A 17 -12.21 -16.53 -25.25
CA ALA A 17 -13.08 -15.37 -25.04
C ALA A 17 -13.70 -15.31 -23.62
N ARG A 18 -13.99 -16.47 -23.02
CA ARG A 18 -14.54 -16.54 -21.65
C ARG A 18 -13.51 -16.22 -20.59
N SER A 19 -12.26 -16.65 -20.75
CA SER A 19 -11.17 -16.40 -19.81
C SER A 19 -10.78 -14.92 -19.78
N ASP A 20 -10.80 -14.24 -20.93
CA ASP A 20 -10.48 -12.79 -21.02
C ASP A 20 -11.58 -11.92 -20.42
N ARG A 21 -12.85 -12.30 -20.59
CA ARG A 21 -13.97 -11.61 -19.94
C ARG A 21 -13.87 -11.72 -18.41
N GLN A 22 -13.53 -12.89 -17.89
CA GLN A 22 -13.33 -13.08 -16.45
C GLN A 22 -12.15 -12.25 -15.92
N ALA A 23 -11.03 -12.19 -16.64
CA ALA A 23 -9.88 -11.36 -16.29
C ALA A 23 -10.27 -9.88 -16.22
N THR A 24 -11.02 -9.39 -17.19
CA THR A 24 -11.52 -8.00 -17.21
C THR A 24 -12.42 -7.70 -16.02
N LEU A 25 -13.34 -8.61 -15.68
CA LEU A 25 -14.21 -8.45 -14.52
C LEU A 25 -13.42 -8.43 -13.20
N LEU A 26 -12.42 -9.31 -13.04
CA LEU A 26 -11.56 -9.33 -11.85
C LEU A 26 -10.70 -8.06 -11.73
N CYS A 27 -10.17 -7.55 -12.83
CA CYS A 27 -9.46 -6.27 -12.84
C CYS A 27 -10.38 -5.09 -12.49
N GLY A 28 -11.61 -5.07 -13.03
CA GLY A 28 -12.61 -4.06 -12.67
C GLY A 28 -12.98 -4.12 -11.19
N LEU A 29 -13.23 -5.31 -10.67
CA LEU A 29 -13.51 -5.53 -9.25
C LEU A 29 -12.35 -5.08 -8.36
N LEU A 30 -11.10 -5.36 -8.76
CA LEU A 30 -9.91 -4.93 -8.04
C LEU A 30 -9.85 -3.40 -7.91
N VAL A 31 -10.13 -2.68 -8.99
CA VAL A 31 -10.15 -1.21 -8.99
C VAL A 31 -11.30 -0.68 -8.13
N VAL A 32 -12.48 -1.26 -8.24
CA VAL A 32 -13.66 -0.86 -7.42
C VAL A 32 -13.40 -1.06 -5.93
N LEU A 33 -12.83 -2.19 -5.52
CA LEU A 33 -12.55 -2.46 -4.11
C LEU A 33 -11.38 -1.60 -3.58
N ALA A 34 -10.37 -1.33 -4.39
CA ALA A 34 -9.33 -0.37 -4.03
C ALA A 34 -9.88 1.05 -3.87
N ALA A 35 -10.77 1.49 -4.77
CA ALA A 35 -11.46 2.78 -4.64
C ALA A 35 -12.42 2.80 -3.43
N GLY A 36 -13.08 1.68 -3.13
CA GLY A 36 -13.89 1.50 -1.93
C GLY A 36 -13.06 1.73 -0.66
N PHE A 37 -11.87 1.15 -0.56
CA PHE A 37 -10.96 1.40 0.55
C PHE A 37 -10.59 2.89 0.65
N VAL A 38 -10.21 3.54 -0.44
CA VAL A 38 -9.91 4.98 -0.44
C VAL A 38 -11.10 5.80 0.04
N ALA A 39 -12.31 5.42 -0.34
CA ALA A 39 -13.54 6.10 0.09
C ALA A 39 -13.82 5.90 1.60
N THR A 40 -13.56 4.70 2.16
CA THR A 40 -13.70 4.46 3.60
C THR A 40 -12.70 5.29 4.40
N GLU A 41 -11.45 5.36 3.95
CA GLU A 41 -10.43 6.20 4.60
C GLU A 41 -10.77 7.70 4.51
N ALA A 42 -11.32 8.16 3.36
CA ALA A 42 -11.78 9.54 3.22
C ALA A 42 -12.94 9.87 4.19
N ALA A 43 -13.75 8.88 4.56
CA ALA A 43 -14.83 9.09 5.55
C ALA A 43 -14.29 9.33 6.97
N LEU A 44 -13.06 8.89 7.31
CA LEU A 44 -12.43 9.16 8.61
C LEU A 44 -12.17 10.66 8.87
N VAL A 45 -12.02 11.44 7.80
CA VAL A 45 -11.85 12.91 7.92
C VAL A 45 -13.12 13.56 8.49
N LEU A 46 -14.28 12.90 8.40
CA LEU A 46 -15.54 13.41 8.93
C LEU A 46 -15.68 13.08 10.42
N PRO A 47 -16.08 14.02 11.26
CA PRO A 47 -16.25 13.80 12.71
C PRO A 47 -17.20 12.65 13.02
N GLY A 48 -16.83 11.80 13.97
CA GLY A 48 -17.68 10.71 14.47
C GLY A 48 -17.75 9.45 13.62
N HIS A 49 -16.99 9.34 12.53
CA HIS A 49 -17.05 8.19 11.59
C HIS A 49 -16.06 7.06 11.90
N LEU A 50 -15.24 7.13 12.96
CA LEU A 50 -14.24 6.12 13.30
C LEU A 50 -14.81 4.70 13.34
N LEU A 51 -15.90 4.49 14.09
CA LEU A 51 -16.53 3.16 14.19
C LEU A 51 -17.10 2.68 12.84
N ALA A 52 -17.72 3.59 12.09
CA ALA A 52 -18.26 3.28 10.78
C ALA A 52 -17.16 2.84 9.81
N THR A 53 -16.01 3.51 9.83
CA THR A 53 -14.83 3.15 9.00
C THR A 53 -14.24 1.82 9.43
N GLN A 54 -14.09 1.55 10.73
CA GLN A 54 -13.62 0.26 11.22
C GLN A 54 -14.54 -0.89 10.78
N ILE A 55 -15.87 -0.68 10.84
CA ILE A 55 -16.84 -1.66 10.36
C ILE A 55 -16.72 -1.84 8.85
N ALA A 56 -16.60 -0.76 8.09
CA ALA A 56 -16.46 -0.82 6.64
C ALA A 56 -15.18 -1.56 6.21
N ASP A 57 -14.06 -1.30 6.87
CA ASP A 57 -12.81 -2.02 6.63
C ASP A 57 -12.91 -3.51 6.98
N ALA A 58 -13.54 -3.84 8.11
CA ALA A 58 -13.77 -5.23 8.48
C ALA A 58 -14.67 -5.95 7.46
N LEU A 59 -15.74 -5.30 6.98
CA LEU A 59 -16.58 -5.82 5.92
C LEU A 59 -15.82 -5.99 4.60
N LEU A 60 -14.95 -5.03 4.26
CA LEU A 60 -14.10 -5.11 3.07
C LEU A 60 -13.14 -6.31 3.15
N VAL A 61 -12.54 -6.57 4.32
CA VAL A 61 -11.74 -7.80 4.56
C VAL A 61 -12.58 -9.05 4.29
N LEU A 62 -13.79 -9.12 4.87
CA LEU A 62 -14.68 -10.27 4.68
C LEU A 62 -15.07 -10.46 3.21
N VAL A 63 -15.39 -9.39 2.49
CA VAL A 63 -15.70 -9.43 1.07
C VAL A 63 -14.49 -9.95 0.28
N LEU A 64 -13.28 -9.39 0.51
CA LEU A 64 -12.06 -9.77 -0.20
C LEU A 64 -11.67 -11.24 0.04
N ILE A 65 -11.86 -11.77 1.24
CA ILE A 65 -11.57 -13.17 1.56
C ILE A 65 -12.55 -14.13 0.88
N ASN A 66 -13.83 -13.73 0.75
CA ASN A 66 -14.89 -14.62 0.26
C ASN A 66 -15.12 -14.53 -1.25
N ILE A 67 -14.85 -13.37 -1.88
CA ILE A 67 -15.18 -13.14 -3.30
C ILE A 67 -14.15 -13.75 -4.26
N VAL A 68 -12.99 -14.10 -3.75
CA VAL A 68 -11.88 -14.61 -4.59
C VAL A 68 -12.18 -16.04 -5.03
N PRO A 69 -12.25 -16.32 -6.34
CA PRO A 69 -12.47 -17.67 -6.87
C PRO A 69 -11.44 -18.67 -6.31
N ARG A 70 -11.90 -19.90 -6.04
CA ARG A 70 -11.05 -20.92 -5.42
C ARG A 70 -10.13 -21.63 -6.41
N ASP A 71 -10.49 -21.65 -7.70
CA ASP A 71 -9.72 -22.33 -8.74
C ASP A 71 -9.03 -21.35 -9.69
N PRO A 72 -7.71 -21.12 -9.53
CA PRO A 72 -6.94 -20.28 -10.42
C PRO A 72 -6.62 -20.94 -11.78
N ALA A 73 -6.73 -22.28 -11.89
CA ALA A 73 -6.34 -23.00 -13.08
C ALA A 73 -7.25 -22.74 -14.30
N ALA A 74 -8.47 -22.23 -14.04
CA ALA A 74 -9.44 -21.87 -15.08
C ALA A 74 -9.26 -20.42 -15.61
N LEU A 75 -8.31 -19.65 -15.04
CA LEU A 75 -8.11 -18.24 -15.37
C LEU A 75 -6.95 -18.06 -16.36
N SER A 76 -7.02 -17.00 -17.18
CA SER A 76 -5.85 -16.50 -17.91
C SER A 76 -4.80 -15.96 -16.93
N ASP A 77 -3.55 -15.79 -17.40
CA ASP A 77 -2.46 -15.23 -16.56
C ASP A 77 -2.83 -13.90 -15.93
N ARG A 78 -3.51 -13.03 -16.66
CA ARG A 78 -4.03 -11.74 -16.17
C ARG A 78 -5.12 -11.93 -15.12
N GLY A 79 -6.02 -12.88 -15.32
CA GLY A 79 -7.07 -13.22 -14.35
C GLY A 79 -6.47 -13.77 -13.05
N ALA A 80 -5.48 -14.65 -13.13
CA ALA A 80 -4.76 -15.19 -11.98
C ALA A 80 -3.98 -14.08 -11.23
N ALA A 81 -3.40 -13.12 -11.96
CA ALA A 81 -2.73 -11.96 -11.38
C ALA A 81 -3.73 -11.04 -10.65
N ALA A 82 -4.90 -10.77 -11.25
CA ALA A 82 -5.96 -9.98 -10.61
C ALA A 82 -6.52 -10.67 -9.35
N GLN A 83 -6.70 -11.98 -9.38
CA GLN A 83 -7.07 -12.79 -8.22
C GLN A 83 -6.02 -12.68 -7.09
N SER A 84 -4.73 -12.77 -7.44
CA SER A 84 -3.64 -12.60 -6.48
C SER A 84 -3.62 -11.20 -5.87
N ALA A 85 -3.90 -10.16 -6.67
CA ALA A 85 -4.00 -8.78 -6.24
C ALA A 85 -5.19 -8.55 -5.29
N LEU A 86 -6.35 -9.16 -5.57
CA LEU A 86 -7.53 -9.12 -4.68
C LEU A 86 -7.24 -9.76 -3.32
N ARG A 87 -6.56 -10.92 -3.30
CA ARG A 87 -6.12 -11.55 -2.04
C ARG A 87 -5.16 -10.66 -1.27
N ALA A 88 -4.20 -10.06 -1.97
CA ALA A 88 -3.23 -9.15 -1.37
C ALA A 88 -3.87 -7.88 -0.79
N LEU A 89 -4.89 -7.35 -1.48
CA LEU A 89 -5.62 -6.15 -1.05
C LEU A 89 -6.26 -6.32 0.34
N ALA A 90 -6.65 -7.54 0.73
CA ALA A 90 -7.22 -7.80 2.05
C ALA A 90 -6.29 -7.43 3.22
N LEU A 91 -4.96 -7.41 2.98
CA LEU A 91 -4.01 -6.98 4.02
C LEU A 91 -4.17 -5.50 4.39
N VAL A 92 -4.61 -4.65 3.47
CA VAL A 92 -4.68 -3.20 3.68
C VAL A 92 -5.74 -2.81 4.70
N PRO A 93 -7.03 -3.11 4.50
CA PRO A 93 -8.05 -2.83 5.50
C PRO A 93 -7.82 -3.61 6.80
N LEU A 94 -7.20 -4.80 6.74
CA LEU A 94 -6.83 -5.54 7.95
C LEU A 94 -5.81 -4.75 8.80
N ILE A 95 -4.78 -4.18 8.18
CA ILE A 95 -3.80 -3.31 8.86
C ILE A 95 -4.51 -2.11 9.49
N ARG A 96 -5.46 -1.50 8.78
CA ARG A 96 -6.20 -0.33 9.27
C ARG A 96 -7.06 -0.66 10.48
N VAL A 97 -7.81 -1.76 10.45
CA VAL A 97 -8.59 -2.22 11.61
C VAL A 97 -7.71 -2.35 12.85
N PHE A 98 -6.52 -2.95 12.72
CA PHE A 98 -5.58 -3.05 13.84
C PHE A 98 -5.02 -1.69 14.23
N ALA A 99 -4.60 -0.86 13.28
CA ALA A 99 -4.01 0.45 13.56
C ALA A 99 -4.98 1.39 14.28
N LEU A 100 -6.24 1.44 13.84
CA LEU A 100 -7.30 2.25 14.44
C LEU A 100 -7.71 1.76 15.84
N GLY A 101 -7.45 0.50 16.17
CA GLY A 101 -7.71 -0.08 17.50
C GLY A 101 -6.57 0.11 18.50
N LEU A 102 -5.43 0.69 18.09
CA LEU A 102 -4.30 0.90 19.00
C LEU A 102 -4.56 2.08 19.97
N PRO A 103 -3.97 2.01 21.19
CA PRO A 103 -3.90 3.18 22.05
C PRO A 103 -3.25 4.37 21.34
N THR A 104 -3.70 5.58 21.63
CA THR A 104 -3.24 6.80 20.92
C THR A 104 -2.01 7.43 21.54
N HIS A 105 -1.57 6.99 22.73
CA HIS A 105 -0.49 7.64 23.48
C HIS A 105 0.39 6.67 24.25
N GLY A 106 1.62 7.09 24.47
CA GLY A 106 2.58 6.50 25.40
C GLY A 106 3.21 5.18 24.92
N TRP A 107 3.83 4.46 25.86
CA TRP A 107 4.53 3.21 25.58
C TRP A 107 3.62 2.10 25.04
N SER A 108 2.34 2.10 25.43
CA SER A 108 1.36 1.11 24.96
C SER A 108 1.06 1.27 23.48
N GLN A 109 1.08 2.50 22.94
CA GLN A 109 0.99 2.76 21.51
C GLN A 109 2.21 2.18 20.78
N ALA A 110 3.42 2.47 21.25
CA ALA A 110 4.65 1.98 20.64
C ALA A 110 4.73 0.45 20.67
N ALA A 111 4.40 -0.17 21.81
CA ALA A 111 4.37 -1.62 21.95
C ALA A 111 3.30 -2.27 21.07
N GLY A 112 2.11 -1.68 21.00
CA GLY A 112 1.03 -2.13 20.13
C GLY A 112 1.40 -2.02 18.66
N LEU A 113 1.98 -0.90 18.23
CA LEU A 113 2.46 -0.68 16.86
C LEU A 113 3.55 -1.69 16.49
N LEU A 114 4.51 -1.94 17.40
CA LEU A 114 5.56 -2.95 17.18
C LEU A 114 4.97 -4.35 17.01
N LEU A 115 4.02 -4.73 17.85
CA LEU A 115 3.35 -6.04 17.76
C LEU A 115 2.60 -6.17 16.43
N VAL A 116 1.79 -5.17 16.08
CA VAL A 116 1.04 -5.15 14.80
C VAL A 116 2.01 -5.23 13.62
N ALA A 117 3.10 -4.46 13.64
CA ALA A 117 4.11 -4.48 12.58
C ALA A 117 4.74 -5.87 12.41
N ILE A 118 5.07 -6.55 13.50
CA ILE A 118 5.63 -7.92 13.45
C ILE A 118 4.60 -8.89 12.86
N VAL A 119 3.35 -8.84 13.33
CA VAL A 119 2.27 -9.72 12.83
C VAL A 119 2.00 -9.47 11.34
N VAL A 120 1.94 -8.21 10.92
CA VAL A 120 1.74 -7.82 9.52
C VAL A 120 2.90 -8.26 8.63
N ALA A 121 4.15 -8.06 9.08
CA ALA A 121 5.32 -8.51 8.34
C ALA A 121 5.33 -10.04 8.18
N ALA A 122 5.01 -10.77 9.25
CA ALA A 122 4.91 -12.22 9.22
C ALA A 122 3.79 -12.70 8.27
N ALA A 123 2.62 -12.06 8.32
CA ALA A 123 1.50 -12.34 7.42
C ALA A 123 1.88 -12.08 5.96
N ALA A 124 2.54 -10.95 5.67
CA ALA A 124 3.04 -10.60 4.34
C ALA A 124 4.02 -11.66 3.82
N LEU A 125 5.03 -12.03 4.60
CA LEU A 125 6.02 -13.04 4.21
C LEU A 125 5.39 -14.42 4.00
N ARG A 126 4.34 -14.76 4.76
CA ARG A 126 3.61 -16.02 4.60
C ARG A 126 2.72 -16.00 3.36
N MET A 127 2.06 -14.89 3.08
CA MET A 127 1.18 -14.72 1.91
C MET A 127 1.95 -14.64 0.59
N ALA A 128 3.16 -14.08 0.59
CA ALA A 128 3.93 -13.78 -0.61
C ALA A 128 4.00 -14.95 -1.62
N PRO A 129 4.36 -16.20 -1.23
CA PRO A 129 4.38 -17.33 -2.17
C PRO A 129 2.98 -17.66 -2.74
N ALA A 130 1.93 -17.54 -1.92
CA ALA A 130 0.56 -17.84 -2.36
C ALA A 130 0.03 -16.85 -3.42
N VAL A 131 0.61 -15.65 -3.50
CA VAL A 131 0.30 -14.66 -4.54
C VAL A 131 1.41 -14.58 -5.62
N GLY A 132 2.28 -15.58 -5.67
CA GLY A 132 3.34 -15.68 -6.68
C GLY A 132 4.51 -14.71 -6.48
N VAL A 133 4.73 -14.20 -5.28
CA VAL A 133 5.88 -13.33 -4.96
C VAL A 133 6.94 -14.13 -4.20
N PRO A 134 8.16 -14.29 -4.74
CA PRO A 134 9.20 -15.04 -4.05
C PRO A 134 9.73 -14.25 -2.84
N ARG A 135 9.87 -14.94 -1.70
CA ARG A 135 10.38 -14.32 -0.45
C ARG A 135 11.77 -13.72 -0.62
N SER A 136 12.63 -14.34 -1.43
CA SER A 136 13.97 -13.83 -1.74
C SER A 136 13.97 -12.42 -2.31
N ARG A 137 12.92 -12.05 -3.06
CA ARG A 137 12.76 -10.69 -3.58
C ARG A 137 12.40 -9.69 -2.48
N LEU A 138 11.55 -10.10 -1.53
CA LEU A 138 11.14 -9.25 -0.41
C LEU A 138 12.29 -9.00 0.56
N LEU A 139 13.13 -10.00 0.78
CA LEU A 139 14.24 -9.96 1.74
C LEU A 139 15.58 -9.53 1.11
N SER A 140 15.57 -9.12 -0.15
CA SER A 140 16.79 -8.66 -0.83
C SER A 140 17.25 -7.31 -0.27
N THR A 141 18.46 -7.29 0.31
CA THR A 141 19.11 -6.10 0.86
C THR A 141 20.06 -5.41 -0.12
N ARG A 142 20.09 -5.85 -1.39
CA ARG A 142 20.97 -5.29 -2.40
C ARG A 142 20.62 -3.84 -2.67
N LEU A 143 21.58 -2.95 -2.41
CA LEU A 143 21.51 -1.55 -2.78
C LEU A 143 22.15 -1.33 -4.14
N SER A 144 21.60 -0.40 -4.90
CA SER A 144 22.09 0.06 -6.20
C SER A 144 21.84 1.56 -6.34
N PRO A 145 22.53 2.27 -7.25
CA PRO A 145 22.40 3.73 -7.39
C PRO A 145 20.95 4.25 -7.47
N PRO A 146 20.00 3.59 -8.15
CA PRO A 146 18.60 4.04 -8.16
C PRO A 146 17.90 4.07 -6.81
N HIS A 147 18.40 3.38 -5.77
CA HIS A 147 17.86 3.47 -4.41
C HIS A 147 18.16 4.82 -3.74
N ALA A 148 19.23 5.51 -4.16
CA ALA A 148 19.64 6.79 -3.58
C ALA A 148 18.49 7.82 -3.62
N LEU A 149 17.70 7.83 -4.71
CA LEU A 149 16.55 8.73 -4.81
C LEU A 149 15.52 8.48 -3.70
N ALA A 150 15.18 7.22 -3.41
CA ALA A 150 14.23 6.90 -2.36
C ALA A 150 14.79 7.25 -0.96
N ILE A 151 16.08 7.01 -0.73
CA ILE A 151 16.75 7.30 0.54
C ILE A 151 16.79 8.82 0.79
N VAL A 152 17.28 9.60 -0.19
CA VAL A 152 17.36 11.07 -0.08
C VAL A 152 15.96 11.69 0.01
N ALA A 153 15.01 11.19 -0.78
CA ALA A 153 13.61 11.63 -0.70
C ALA A 153 13.03 11.34 0.69
N GLY A 154 13.28 10.16 1.27
CA GLY A 154 12.82 9.83 2.62
C GLY A 154 13.31 10.82 3.66
N LEU A 155 14.60 11.20 3.61
CA LEU A 155 15.17 12.19 4.53
C LEU A 155 14.54 13.58 4.33
N GLY A 156 14.42 14.05 3.08
CA GLY A 156 13.82 15.35 2.77
C GLY A 156 12.32 15.42 3.08
N LEU A 157 11.58 14.36 2.75
CA LEU A 157 10.15 14.27 3.07
C LEU A 157 9.91 14.13 4.57
N GLY A 158 10.84 13.51 5.32
CA GLY A 158 10.80 13.49 6.78
C GLY A 158 10.93 14.90 7.37
N CYS A 159 11.81 15.75 6.82
CA CYS A 159 11.88 17.16 7.19
C CYS A 159 10.59 17.91 6.86
N ALA A 160 10.08 17.72 5.64
CA ALA A 160 8.83 18.34 5.22
C ALA A 160 7.64 17.92 6.09
N ALA A 161 7.56 16.63 6.46
CA ALA A 161 6.53 16.12 7.35
C ALA A 161 6.63 16.73 8.75
N TYR A 162 7.83 16.88 9.30
CA TYR A 162 8.05 17.57 10.55
C TYR A 162 7.56 19.02 10.48
N LEU A 163 7.91 19.76 9.42
CA LEU A 163 7.46 21.14 9.21
C LEU A 163 5.93 21.24 8.97
N ALA A 164 5.31 20.17 8.49
CA ALA A 164 3.86 20.06 8.32
C ALA A 164 3.12 19.56 9.58
N ASP A 165 3.75 19.70 10.75
CA ASP A 165 3.21 19.33 12.06
C ASP A 165 3.02 17.82 12.29
N ALA A 166 3.93 17.01 11.76
CA ALA A 166 3.95 15.58 12.10
C ALA A 166 4.15 15.40 13.62
N PRO A 167 3.35 14.53 14.27
CA PRO A 167 3.47 14.33 15.70
C PRO A 167 4.83 13.74 16.07
N ALA A 168 5.41 14.24 17.17
CA ALA A 168 6.61 13.65 17.72
C ALA A 168 6.34 12.22 18.20
N LEU A 169 7.31 11.32 18.00
CA LEU A 169 7.17 9.91 18.39
C LEU A 169 7.14 9.68 19.90
N TRP A 170 7.63 10.64 20.68
CA TRP A 170 7.64 10.60 22.14
C TRP A 170 7.61 12.01 22.76
N PRO A 171 7.18 12.13 24.04
CA PRO A 171 7.31 13.36 24.82
C PRO A 171 8.78 13.77 25.01
N GLN A 172 9.03 15.06 25.28
CA GLN A 172 10.40 15.58 25.48
C GLN A 172 11.08 14.99 26.73
N ASP A 173 10.30 14.56 27.70
CA ASP A 173 10.72 13.95 28.98
C ASP A 173 10.68 12.41 28.96
N ALA A 174 10.57 11.80 27.77
CA ALA A 174 10.51 10.36 27.63
C ALA A 174 11.78 9.67 28.17
N ALA A 175 11.59 8.57 28.87
CA ALA A 175 12.71 7.75 29.31
C ALA A 175 13.46 7.15 28.09
N PRO A 176 14.78 6.91 28.18
CA PRO A 176 15.55 6.32 27.07
C PRO A 176 14.97 5.01 26.53
N GLY A 177 14.36 4.21 27.39
CA GLY A 177 13.66 2.97 26.98
C GLY A 177 12.47 3.22 26.08
N ASP A 178 11.68 4.27 26.34
CA ASP A 178 10.53 4.65 25.52
C ASP A 178 10.95 5.14 24.13
N VAL A 179 12.05 5.88 24.07
CA VAL A 179 12.65 6.34 22.81
C VAL A 179 13.09 5.17 21.95
N VAL A 180 13.80 4.20 22.56
CA VAL A 180 14.24 2.99 21.85
C VAL A 180 13.05 2.18 21.36
N LEU A 181 12.03 2.00 22.19
CA LEU A 181 10.81 1.29 21.82
C LEU A 181 10.07 1.98 20.68
N ALA A 182 9.91 3.30 20.73
CA ALA A 182 9.25 4.08 19.68
C ALA A 182 10.00 4.00 18.34
N LEU A 183 11.34 4.12 18.35
CA LEU A 183 12.16 3.96 17.16
C LEU A 183 12.07 2.54 16.58
N ALA A 184 12.09 1.52 17.43
CA ALA A 184 11.93 0.13 17.00
C ALA A 184 10.54 -0.08 16.38
N ALA A 185 9.49 0.44 17.01
CA ALA A 185 8.12 0.34 16.53
C ALA A 185 7.95 0.98 15.14
N VAL A 186 8.42 2.22 14.97
CA VAL A 186 8.34 2.94 13.68
C VAL A 186 9.17 2.25 12.60
N THR A 187 10.37 1.77 12.95
CA THR A 187 11.22 1.03 11.99
C THR A 187 10.52 -0.26 11.54
N CYS A 188 9.99 -1.05 12.47
CA CYS A 188 9.27 -2.27 12.14
C CYS A 188 7.99 -1.98 11.35
N ALA A 189 7.25 -0.91 11.70
CA ALA A 189 6.06 -0.49 10.97
C ALA A 189 6.39 -0.09 9.53
N ALA A 190 7.45 0.70 9.30
CA ALA A 190 7.91 1.05 7.96
C ALA A 190 8.29 -0.19 7.14
N ILE A 191 9.02 -1.13 7.73
CA ILE A 191 9.37 -2.40 7.07
C ILE A 191 8.11 -3.19 6.71
N ALA A 192 7.17 -3.36 7.66
CA ALA A 192 5.92 -4.09 7.43
C ALA A 192 5.08 -3.45 6.32
N GLN A 193 4.96 -2.14 6.32
CA GLN A 193 4.25 -1.39 5.29
C GLN A 193 4.90 -1.57 3.91
N GLU A 194 6.23 -1.46 3.80
CA GLU A 194 6.91 -1.67 2.52
C GLU A 194 6.79 -3.12 2.02
N LEU A 195 6.82 -4.12 2.91
CA LEU A 195 6.56 -5.52 2.55
C LEU A 195 5.16 -5.70 1.96
N VAL A 196 4.15 -5.08 2.56
CA VAL A 196 2.75 -5.18 2.09
C VAL A 196 2.55 -4.36 0.82
N TYR A 197 2.80 -3.05 0.87
CA TYR A 197 2.42 -2.14 -0.22
C TYR A 197 3.32 -2.29 -1.44
N ARG A 198 4.65 -2.36 -1.30
CA ARG A 198 5.59 -2.43 -2.43
C ARG A 198 6.00 -3.86 -2.73
N GLY A 199 6.10 -4.69 -1.69
CA GLY A 199 6.49 -6.10 -1.84
C GLY A 199 5.39 -6.96 -2.43
N ILE A 200 4.17 -6.87 -1.95
CA ILE A 200 3.07 -7.75 -2.35
C ILE A 200 2.08 -7.02 -3.25
N LEU A 201 1.46 -5.95 -2.75
CA LEU A 201 0.41 -5.25 -3.47
C LEU A 201 0.92 -4.72 -4.82
N GLN A 202 1.98 -3.92 -4.82
CA GLN A 202 2.48 -3.32 -6.05
C GLN A 202 2.82 -4.38 -7.10
N LEU A 203 3.47 -5.47 -6.71
CA LEU A 203 3.85 -6.52 -7.66
C LEU A 203 2.64 -7.25 -8.25
N THR A 204 1.63 -7.54 -7.44
CA THR A 204 0.40 -8.20 -7.91
C THR A 204 -0.46 -7.26 -8.74
N PHE A 205 -0.59 -5.99 -8.34
CA PHE A 205 -1.32 -4.98 -9.11
C PHE A 205 -0.64 -4.66 -10.44
N GLN A 206 0.69 -4.59 -10.48
CA GLN A 206 1.43 -4.39 -11.74
C GLN A 206 1.23 -5.54 -12.71
N ARG A 207 1.14 -6.78 -12.23
CA ARG A 207 0.83 -7.95 -13.09
C ARG A 207 -0.59 -7.91 -13.62
N ALA A 208 -1.56 -7.45 -12.83
CA ALA A 208 -2.97 -7.37 -13.21
C ALA A 208 -3.30 -6.16 -14.09
N LEU A 209 -2.77 -4.97 -13.72
CA LEU A 209 -3.15 -3.66 -14.27
C LEU A 209 -2.01 -2.96 -15.03
N GLY A 210 -0.83 -3.58 -15.14
CA GLY A 210 0.33 -2.93 -15.75
C GLY A 210 0.86 -1.75 -14.92
N SER A 211 1.34 -0.70 -15.59
CA SER A 211 1.89 0.50 -14.95
C SER A 211 0.89 1.25 -14.07
N ILE A 212 -0.40 1.16 -14.38
CA ILE A 212 -1.49 1.74 -13.58
C ILE A 212 -1.51 1.17 -12.16
N GLY A 213 -1.17 -0.10 -11.99
CA GLY A 213 -1.09 -0.74 -10.68
C GLY A 213 -0.20 0.01 -9.68
N VAL A 214 0.86 0.68 -10.15
CA VAL A 214 1.74 1.51 -9.30
C VAL A 214 0.97 2.70 -8.73
N PHE A 215 0.21 3.39 -9.58
CA PHE A 215 -0.58 4.56 -9.15
C PHE A 215 -1.70 4.16 -8.18
N VAL A 216 -2.42 3.07 -8.49
CA VAL A 216 -3.50 2.58 -7.61
C VAL A 216 -2.93 2.23 -6.23
N VAL A 217 -1.82 1.51 -6.14
CA VAL A 217 -1.21 1.15 -4.84
C VAL A 217 -0.66 2.38 -4.12
N SER A 218 -0.12 3.36 -4.85
CA SER A 218 0.31 4.62 -4.24
C SER A 218 -0.86 5.41 -3.66
N ALA A 219 -2.01 5.44 -4.36
CA ALA A 219 -3.24 6.06 -3.86
C ALA A 219 -3.80 5.33 -2.63
N VAL A 220 -3.84 4.00 -2.65
CA VAL A 220 -4.26 3.17 -1.51
C VAL A 220 -3.35 3.40 -0.29
N PHE A 221 -2.04 3.52 -0.49
CA PHE A 221 -1.12 3.86 0.59
C PHE A 221 -1.36 5.27 1.14
N ALA A 222 -1.50 6.27 0.26
CA ALA A 222 -1.73 7.65 0.69
C ALA A 222 -3.06 7.80 1.44
N ALA A 223 -4.09 7.04 1.03
CA ALA A 223 -5.39 7.04 1.69
C ALA A 223 -5.28 6.61 3.17
N ALA A 224 -4.39 5.68 3.49
CA ALA A 224 -4.17 5.25 4.87
C ALA A 224 -3.61 6.35 5.80
N PHE A 225 -3.30 7.54 5.27
CA PHE A 225 -2.83 8.72 6.01
C PHE A 225 -3.80 9.91 5.92
N LEU A 226 -5.02 9.71 5.41
CA LEU A 226 -6.02 10.79 5.33
C LEU A 226 -6.44 11.31 6.72
N ASP A 227 -6.31 10.49 7.75
CA ASP A 227 -6.56 10.83 9.15
C ASP A 227 -5.37 11.50 9.86
N ALA A 228 -4.27 11.78 9.15
CA ALA A 228 -3.07 12.36 9.75
C ALA A 228 -3.25 13.83 10.23
N GLY A 229 -4.42 14.40 10.06
CA GLY A 229 -4.79 15.72 10.61
C GLY A 229 -4.29 16.93 9.80
N SER A 230 -3.49 16.72 8.72
CA SER A 230 -2.95 17.78 7.88
C SER A 230 -2.92 17.37 6.41
N ASP A 231 -3.47 18.22 5.54
CA ASP A 231 -3.42 18.03 4.08
C ASP A 231 -1.98 17.96 3.56
N ALA A 232 -1.08 18.71 4.17
CA ALA A 232 0.33 18.70 3.85
C ALA A 232 0.97 17.31 4.11
N LEU A 233 0.63 16.67 5.22
CA LEU A 233 1.09 15.32 5.53
C LEU A 233 0.57 14.30 4.51
N VAL A 234 -0.70 14.37 4.13
CA VAL A 234 -1.28 13.49 3.11
C VAL A 234 -0.53 13.63 1.78
N LEU A 235 -0.24 14.87 1.35
CA LEU A 235 0.53 15.13 0.14
C LEU A 235 1.96 14.59 0.23
N ILE A 236 2.62 14.75 1.37
CA ILE A 236 3.98 14.23 1.61
C ILE A 236 3.98 12.70 1.53
N TYR A 237 3.02 12.02 2.17
CA TYR A 237 2.91 10.57 2.10
C TYR A 237 2.52 10.08 0.70
N ALA A 238 1.68 10.81 -0.04
CA ALA A 238 1.38 10.49 -1.43
C ALA A 238 2.62 10.58 -2.33
N LEU A 239 3.43 11.62 -2.15
CA LEU A 239 4.68 11.80 -2.88
C LEU A 239 5.70 10.70 -2.50
N ALA A 240 5.85 10.41 -1.21
CA ALA A 240 6.67 9.30 -0.73
C ALA A 240 6.22 7.96 -1.35
N ALA A 241 4.91 7.70 -1.34
CA ALA A 241 4.32 6.51 -1.93
C ALA A 241 4.72 6.34 -3.39
N PHE A 242 4.63 7.39 -4.18
CA PHE A 242 4.98 7.36 -5.60
C PHE A 242 6.49 7.15 -5.81
N ILE A 243 7.35 7.89 -5.10
CA ILE A 243 8.82 7.80 -5.22
C ILE A 243 9.30 6.39 -4.83
N PHE A 244 8.79 5.84 -3.71
CA PHE A 244 9.17 4.51 -3.24
C PHE A 244 8.69 3.43 -4.22
N SER A 245 7.44 3.54 -4.70
CA SER A 245 6.90 2.64 -5.72
C SER A 245 7.72 2.67 -7.01
N ARG A 246 8.15 3.86 -7.45
CA ARG A 246 8.99 4.03 -8.63
C ARG A 246 10.39 3.43 -8.43
N SER A 247 10.97 3.59 -7.25
CA SER A 247 12.26 2.97 -6.88
C SER A 247 12.17 1.45 -6.97
N VAL A 248 11.13 0.84 -6.36
CA VAL A 248 10.92 -0.62 -6.41
C VAL A 248 10.65 -1.12 -7.83
N SER A 249 9.89 -0.39 -8.64
CA SER A 249 9.65 -0.75 -10.05
C SER A 249 10.94 -0.78 -10.88
N ARG A 250 11.91 0.10 -10.56
CA ARG A 250 13.19 0.18 -11.29
C ARG A 250 14.23 -0.82 -10.80
N THR A 251 14.26 -1.07 -9.49
CA THR A 251 15.34 -1.88 -8.87
C THR A 251 14.93 -3.32 -8.64
N GLY A 252 13.62 -3.58 -8.55
CA GLY A 252 13.10 -4.90 -8.22
C GLY A 252 13.26 -5.31 -6.76
N THR A 253 13.81 -4.44 -5.87
CA THR A 253 14.05 -4.72 -4.45
C THR A 253 13.44 -3.66 -3.57
N LEU A 254 13.17 -3.99 -2.28
CA LEU A 254 12.55 -3.09 -1.32
C LEU A 254 13.55 -2.23 -0.55
N ALA A 255 14.85 -2.53 -0.61
CA ALA A 255 15.84 -1.95 0.29
C ALA A 255 15.82 -0.42 0.34
N GLY A 256 15.79 0.25 -0.83
CA GLY A 256 15.74 1.72 -0.89
C GLY A 256 14.44 2.31 -0.36
N ALA A 257 13.31 1.65 -0.64
CA ALA A 257 12.00 2.08 -0.14
C ALA A 257 11.91 1.92 1.39
N ILE A 258 12.38 0.80 1.93
CA ILE A 258 12.42 0.57 3.38
C ILE A 258 13.29 1.63 4.07
N ILE A 259 14.52 1.83 3.62
CA ILE A 259 15.41 2.84 4.21
C ILE A 259 14.80 4.24 4.09
N GLY A 260 14.27 4.59 2.91
CA GLY A 260 13.62 5.89 2.70
C GLY A 260 12.42 6.09 3.61
N HIS A 261 11.59 5.07 3.80
CA HIS A 261 10.42 5.16 4.67
C HIS A 261 10.81 5.27 6.16
N VAL A 262 11.81 4.49 6.60
CA VAL A 262 12.34 4.62 7.97
C VAL A 262 12.89 6.03 8.21
N LEU A 263 13.66 6.58 7.25
CA LEU A 263 14.18 7.94 7.34
C LEU A 263 13.08 9.00 7.33
N LEU A 264 12.00 8.79 6.57
CA LEU A 264 10.84 9.68 6.59
C LEU A 264 10.19 9.65 7.98
N ALA A 265 9.84 8.49 8.48
CA ALA A 265 9.07 8.36 9.72
C ALA A 265 9.91 8.70 10.97
N ALA A 266 11.12 8.17 11.10
CA ALA A 266 12.03 8.52 12.18
C ALA A 266 12.57 9.95 12.05
N GLY A 267 12.76 10.44 10.83
CA GLY A 267 13.10 11.82 10.55
C GLY A 267 12.06 12.78 11.09
N ALA A 268 10.80 12.63 10.65
CA ALA A 268 9.70 13.50 11.05
C ALA A 268 9.46 13.49 12.56
N GLY A 269 9.42 12.30 13.16
CA GLY A 269 9.00 12.17 14.56
C GLY A 269 10.14 12.23 15.58
N ALA A 270 11.41 12.15 15.16
CA ALA A 270 12.55 12.06 16.06
C ALA A 270 13.71 13.02 15.69
N ALA A 271 14.32 12.80 14.52
CA ALA A 271 15.58 13.47 14.21
C ALA A 271 15.39 14.98 13.99
N TRP A 272 14.42 15.39 13.18
CA TRP A 272 14.18 16.79 12.89
C TRP A 272 13.68 17.58 14.10
N PRO A 273 12.73 17.07 14.94
CA PRO A 273 12.40 17.71 16.21
C PRO A 273 13.60 17.95 17.12
N SER A 274 14.55 17.00 17.15
CA SER A 274 15.75 17.10 18.00
C SER A 274 16.78 18.11 17.46
N ILE A 275 16.85 18.29 16.14
CA ILE A 275 17.82 19.18 15.48
C ILE A 275 17.30 20.61 15.40
N LEU A 276 16.03 20.79 15.02
CA LEU A 276 15.46 22.10 14.72
C LEU A 276 14.68 22.71 15.90
N GLY A 277 14.37 21.92 16.94
CA GLY A 277 13.51 22.36 18.04
C GLY A 277 12.05 22.53 17.56
N ARG A 278 11.26 23.34 18.28
CA ARG A 278 9.88 23.65 17.88
C ARG A 278 9.89 24.74 16.81
N VAL A 279 9.44 24.35 15.60
CA VAL A 279 9.18 25.29 14.51
C VAL A 279 7.65 25.41 14.37
N PRO A 280 7.08 26.61 14.14
CA PRO A 280 5.67 26.75 13.84
C PRO A 280 5.29 25.89 12.63
N PRO A 281 4.13 25.22 12.65
CA PRO A 281 3.69 24.38 11.52
C PRO A 281 3.55 25.23 10.26
N LEU A 282 3.89 24.63 9.12
CA LEU A 282 3.70 25.24 7.81
C LEU A 282 2.22 25.21 7.45
N GLU A 283 1.55 26.36 7.53
CA GLU A 283 0.17 26.48 7.09
C GLU A 283 0.09 26.48 5.55
N LEU A 284 -0.50 25.42 4.99
CA LEU A 284 -0.84 25.38 3.56
C LEU A 284 -2.26 25.95 3.36
N PRO A 285 -2.48 26.73 2.26
CA PRO A 285 -3.82 27.24 1.96
C PRO A 285 -4.81 26.08 1.78
N GLN A 286 -5.94 26.15 2.46
CA GLN A 286 -7.04 25.21 2.20
C GLN A 286 -7.66 25.50 0.81
N PRO A 287 -7.97 24.52 -0.03
CA PRO A 287 -8.30 23.11 0.24
C PRO A 287 -7.47 22.12 -0.58
N MET A 288 -6.31 21.70 -0.08
CA MET A 288 -5.45 20.75 -0.83
C MET A 288 -6.00 19.31 -0.83
N THR A 289 -6.76 18.90 0.19
CA THR A 289 -7.38 17.55 0.29
C THR A 289 -8.32 17.26 -0.88
N SER A 290 -9.12 18.24 -1.30
CA SER A 290 -10.02 18.10 -2.44
C SER A 290 -9.25 17.96 -3.77
N VAL A 291 -8.10 18.61 -3.89
CA VAL A 291 -7.23 18.51 -5.08
C VAL A 291 -6.56 17.15 -5.14
N VAL A 292 -6.00 16.66 -4.03
CA VAL A 292 -5.36 15.33 -3.96
C VAL A 292 -6.38 14.23 -4.23
N LEU A 293 -7.58 14.33 -3.63
CA LEU A 293 -8.66 13.39 -3.86
C LEU A 293 -9.16 13.44 -5.32
N SER A 294 -9.30 14.64 -5.90
CA SER A 294 -9.70 14.82 -7.30
C SER A 294 -8.65 14.27 -8.27
N ILE A 295 -7.36 14.46 -7.99
CA ILE A 295 -6.27 13.88 -8.79
C ILE A 295 -6.29 12.35 -8.68
N ALA A 296 -6.46 11.79 -7.48
CA ALA A 296 -6.52 10.35 -7.28
C ALA A 296 -7.72 9.72 -7.99
N ILE A 297 -8.90 10.35 -7.91
CA ILE A 297 -10.12 9.93 -8.62
C ILE A 297 -9.95 10.09 -10.12
N GLY A 298 -9.40 11.21 -10.59
CA GLY A 298 -9.14 11.47 -12.01
C GLY A 298 -8.15 10.48 -12.62
N LEU A 299 -7.09 10.14 -11.91
CA LEU A 299 -6.12 9.12 -12.34
C LEU A 299 -6.75 7.73 -12.38
N ALA A 300 -7.59 7.38 -11.40
CA ALA A 300 -8.31 6.11 -11.39
C ALA A 300 -9.32 6.02 -12.55
N ALA A 301 -10.04 7.10 -12.84
CA ALA A 301 -11.00 7.17 -13.95
C ALA A 301 -10.30 7.12 -15.32
N SER A 302 -9.19 7.85 -15.50
CA SER A 302 -8.37 7.80 -16.72
C SER A 302 -7.80 6.41 -16.95
N ALA A 303 -7.35 5.76 -15.88
CA ALA A 303 -6.83 4.40 -15.92
C ALA A 303 -7.89 3.38 -16.33
N ALA A 304 -9.11 3.52 -15.84
CA ALA A 304 -10.24 2.68 -16.23
C ALA A 304 -10.62 2.91 -17.71
N HIS A 305 -10.59 4.15 -18.18
CA HIS A 305 -10.87 4.51 -19.57
C HIS A 305 -9.83 3.93 -20.56
N ASP A 306 -8.54 4.07 -20.27
CA ASP A 306 -7.45 3.50 -21.07
C ASP A 306 -7.50 1.96 -21.12
N ALA A 307 -7.94 1.32 -20.04
CA ALA A 307 -8.11 -0.13 -19.99
C ALA A 307 -9.26 -0.61 -20.90
N THR A 308 -10.31 0.19 -21.09
CA THR A 308 -11.45 -0.13 -21.97
C THR A 308 -11.14 0.15 -23.45
N GLN A 309 -10.28 1.12 -23.74
CA GLN A 309 -9.93 1.50 -25.12
C GLN A 309 -8.85 0.62 -25.78
N ARG A 310 -8.07 -0.15 -24.99
CA ARG A 310 -7.03 -1.04 -25.50
C ARG A 310 -7.52 -2.47 -25.77
N GLN A 311 -8.82 -2.69 -25.84
CA GLN A 311 -9.37 -3.95 -26.34
C GLN A 311 -9.42 -3.90 -27.87
N PRO A 312 -8.69 -4.82 -28.58
CA PRO A 312 -8.78 -4.95 -30.05
C PRO A 312 -10.14 -5.44 -30.48
#